data_7a09edbceac87db1e88801f41ec464f5
#
_entry.id   7a09edbceac87db1e88801f41ec464f5
#
_cell.length_a   1.000
_cell.length_b   1.000
_cell.length_c   1.000
_cell.angle_alpha   90.00
_cell.angle_beta   90.00
_cell.angle_gamma   90.00
#
_symmetry.space_group_name_H-M   'P 1'
#
loop_
_entity.id
_entity.type
_entity.pdbx_description
1 polymer ?
#
loop_
_entity_poly.entity_id
_entity_poly.type
_entity_poly.pdbx_seq_one_letter_code
_entity_poly.pdbx_strand_id
1 'polypeptide(L)'
;MQRVQFGLSPSYEALIGAGLLDSLGDLLRPLAAGCVMIVTDENVAPRYLARAAASLRAAGFSVETAVLPAGEATKSLEYYGSLLLQFAPLTRSDTVLALGGGVVSDLAGFAAATYLRGVRLVNVPTTLLAMVDAAAGGKTGIDLPAGKNLAGAFHQPALIACDTALLATLPPRQMRSGWAEAVKMAVLFDVPLFEQLERGSAAPEMAVAACLTHKSAVLRRDVLDRGERQLLNLGHTLGHAVEACSGNAVLHGEAVAIGLAGMARAFCRDGARITALLEQLGLPTRTNLTPRELANAALHDKKRRGDTLTLAVPERIGHCVLREVPVGELEEVFQRCLR
;
A
#
# COMPACT_ATOMS: atom_id res chain seq x y z
N MET A 1 -2.83 5.35 21.48
CA MET A 1 -2.20 5.93 20.28
C MET A 1 -0.74 5.52 20.24
N GLN A 2 -0.32 4.83 19.18
CA GLN A 2 1.06 4.44 18.92
C GLN A 2 1.69 5.39 17.91
N ARG A 3 3.04 5.47 17.86
CA ARG A 3 3.78 6.32 16.94
C ARG A 3 4.90 5.53 16.29
N VAL A 4 5.05 5.64 14.98
CA VAL A 4 6.17 5.07 14.22
C VAL A 4 6.89 6.20 13.51
N GLN A 5 8.17 6.37 13.80
CA GLN A 5 9.01 7.40 13.17
C GLN A 5 9.63 6.87 11.88
N PHE A 6 9.50 7.67 10.82
CA PHE A 6 10.19 7.46 9.56
C PHE A 6 11.35 8.46 9.49
N GLY A 7 12.53 7.98 9.91
CA GLY A 7 13.77 8.79 9.93
C GLY A 7 14.37 8.98 8.54
N LEU A 8 13.57 9.56 7.64
CA LEU A 8 13.95 9.91 6.27
C LEU A 8 14.29 11.40 6.16
N SER A 9 14.56 11.90 4.98
CA SER A 9 14.74 13.33 4.70
C SER A 9 13.75 13.78 3.62
N PRO A 10 12.70 14.56 3.98
CA PRO A 10 12.30 14.95 5.34
C PRO A 10 11.79 13.79 6.18
N SER A 11 11.95 13.88 7.51
CA SER A 11 11.41 12.93 8.45
C SER A 11 9.90 13.15 8.65
N TYR A 12 9.16 12.07 8.92
CA TYR A 12 7.75 12.13 9.25
C TYR A 12 7.37 11.01 10.23
N GLU A 13 6.16 11.06 10.75
CA GLU A 13 5.64 10.01 11.64
C GLU A 13 4.31 9.45 11.13
N ALA A 14 4.03 8.21 11.54
CA ALA A 14 2.71 7.61 11.47
C ALA A 14 2.13 7.53 12.88
N LEU A 15 0.92 8.04 13.04
CA LEU A 15 0.11 7.93 14.26
C LEU A 15 -0.92 6.83 14.05
N ILE A 16 -1.04 5.92 15.03
CA ILE A 16 -1.91 4.76 14.95
C ILE A 16 -2.79 4.71 16.18
N GLY A 17 -4.10 4.63 16.00
CA GLY A 17 -5.07 4.54 17.10
C GLY A 17 -6.48 4.89 16.64
N ALA A 18 -7.47 4.72 17.51
CA ALA A 18 -8.85 5.06 17.22
C ALA A 18 -9.15 6.55 17.50
N GLY A 19 -10.02 7.16 16.67
CA GLY A 19 -10.51 8.53 16.88
C GLY A 19 -9.59 9.64 16.37
N LEU A 20 -8.56 9.32 15.60
CA LEU A 20 -7.62 10.31 15.06
C LEU A 20 -8.27 11.26 14.06
N LEU A 21 -9.32 10.81 13.36
CA LEU A 21 -10.03 11.64 12.39
C LEU A 21 -10.67 12.87 13.04
N ASP A 22 -11.20 12.72 14.24
CA ASP A 22 -11.86 13.81 14.96
C ASP A 22 -10.87 14.82 15.55
N SER A 23 -9.61 14.44 15.75
CA SER A 23 -8.50 15.31 16.19
C SER A 23 -7.56 15.72 15.06
N LEU A 24 -7.92 15.47 13.82
CA LEU A 24 -7.06 15.67 12.66
C LEU A 24 -6.55 17.12 12.53
N GLY A 25 -7.40 18.10 12.84
CA GLY A 25 -7.02 19.51 12.85
C GLY A 25 -5.91 19.81 13.86
N ASP A 26 -5.98 19.28 15.06
CA ASP A 26 -4.93 19.47 16.08
C ASP A 26 -3.63 18.75 15.70
N LEU A 27 -3.72 17.59 15.05
CA LEU A 27 -2.56 16.85 14.54
C LEU A 27 -1.85 17.63 13.42
N LEU A 28 -2.60 18.34 12.58
CA LEU A 28 -2.03 19.12 11.47
C LEU A 28 -1.51 20.48 11.89
N ARG A 29 -2.03 21.11 12.94
CA ARG A 29 -1.66 22.47 13.36
C ARG A 29 -0.15 22.71 13.51
N PRO A 30 0.66 21.76 14.02
CA PRO A 30 2.12 21.93 14.09
C PRO A 30 2.84 21.86 12.74
N LEU A 31 2.18 21.28 11.73
CA LEU A 31 2.79 20.94 10.43
C LEU A 31 2.36 21.87 9.31
N ALA A 32 1.16 22.43 9.40
CA ALA A 32 0.49 23.10 8.30
C ALA A 32 -0.20 24.38 8.76
N ALA A 33 -0.41 25.27 7.80
CA ALA A 33 -1.25 26.47 7.91
C ALA A 33 -2.00 26.67 6.59
N GLY A 34 -3.01 27.53 6.57
CA GLY A 34 -3.72 27.90 5.35
C GLY A 34 -4.80 26.93 4.93
N CYS A 35 -4.77 26.50 3.68
CA CYS A 35 -5.81 25.62 3.08
C CYS A 35 -5.39 24.15 3.15
N VAL A 36 -6.38 23.28 3.41
CA VAL A 36 -6.26 21.84 3.28
C VAL A 36 -7.22 21.36 2.19
N MET A 37 -6.68 20.82 1.10
CA MET A 37 -7.44 20.14 0.06
C MET A 37 -7.61 18.67 0.44
N ILE A 38 -8.81 18.27 0.82
CA ILE A 38 -9.13 16.86 1.08
C ILE A 38 -9.45 16.18 -0.25
N VAL A 39 -8.64 15.21 -0.63
CA VAL A 39 -8.90 14.31 -1.76
C VAL A 39 -9.42 12.99 -1.22
N THR A 40 -10.58 12.57 -1.71
CA THR A 40 -11.26 11.33 -1.27
C THR A 40 -12.02 10.69 -2.43
N ASP A 41 -12.68 9.56 -2.20
CA ASP A 41 -13.51 8.89 -3.19
C ASP A 41 -14.98 8.77 -2.76
N GLU A 42 -15.84 8.35 -3.70
CA GLU A 42 -17.29 8.21 -3.53
C GLU A 42 -17.69 7.21 -2.43
N ASN A 43 -16.84 6.23 -2.10
CA ASN A 43 -17.11 5.27 -1.03
C ASN A 43 -16.80 5.85 0.35
N VAL A 44 -15.76 6.68 0.43
CA VAL A 44 -15.21 7.24 1.69
C VAL A 44 -15.90 8.56 2.05
N ALA A 45 -16.19 9.42 1.06
CA ALA A 45 -16.76 10.76 1.27
C ALA A 45 -18.04 10.75 2.12
N PRO A 46 -19.07 9.91 1.83
CA PRO A 46 -20.31 9.91 2.61
C PRO A 46 -20.13 9.55 4.07
N ARG A 47 -19.03 8.85 4.41
CA ARG A 47 -18.76 8.33 5.76
C ARG A 47 -17.91 9.27 6.59
N TYR A 48 -16.89 9.90 5.96
CA TYR A 48 -15.79 10.50 6.70
C TYR A 48 -15.46 11.94 6.30
N LEU A 49 -15.82 12.41 5.10
CA LEU A 49 -15.43 13.73 4.60
C LEU A 49 -15.92 14.85 5.51
N ALA A 50 -17.19 14.82 5.92
CA ALA A 50 -17.76 15.85 6.78
C ALA A 50 -17.06 15.94 8.15
N ARG A 51 -16.70 14.78 8.75
CA ARG A 51 -15.99 14.71 10.04
C ARG A 51 -14.57 15.26 9.90
N ALA A 52 -13.82 14.85 8.88
CA ALA A 52 -12.47 15.35 8.62
C ALA A 52 -12.48 16.88 8.40
N ALA A 53 -13.41 17.38 7.55
CA ALA A 53 -13.53 18.80 7.29
C ALA A 53 -13.93 19.61 8.54
N ALA A 54 -14.81 19.08 9.38
CA ALA A 54 -15.20 19.74 10.64
C ALA A 54 -14.01 19.85 11.61
N SER A 55 -13.22 18.78 11.79
CA SER A 55 -12.03 18.79 12.63
C SER A 55 -10.99 19.83 12.14
N LEU A 56 -10.74 19.90 10.83
CA LEU A 56 -9.81 20.86 10.24
C LEU A 56 -10.29 22.30 10.40
N ARG A 57 -11.58 22.57 10.13
CA ARG A 57 -12.17 23.91 10.29
C ARG A 57 -12.16 24.39 11.74
N ALA A 58 -12.42 23.48 12.69
CA ALA A 58 -12.34 23.79 14.11
C ALA A 58 -10.91 24.19 14.55
N ALA A 59 -9.89 23.67 13.85
CA ALA A 59 -8.50 24.04 14.08
C ALA A 59 -8.05 25.31 13.33
N GLY A 60 -8.94 25.96 12.55
CA GLY A 60 -8.68 27.22 11.86
C GLY A 60 -8.22 27.06 10.41
N PHE A 61 -8.23 25.87 9.82
CA PHE A 61 -7.92 25.66 8.40
C PHE A 61 -9.09 26.05 7.51
N SER A 62 -8.81 26.63 6.34
CA SER A 62 -9.74 26.60 5.21
C SER A 62 -9.71 25.20 4.59
N VAL A 63 -10.86 24.71 4.11
CA VAL A 63 -10.99 23.34 3.62
C VAL A 63 -11.68 23.33 2.28
N GLU A 64 -10.95 22.84 1.28
CA GLU A 64 -11.43 22.49 -0.05
C GLU A 64 -11.54 20.96 -0.18
N THR A 65 -12.33 20.49 -1.13
CA THR A 65 -12.59 19.05 -1.27
C THR A 65 -12.62 18.63 -2.73
N ALA A 66 -12.01 17.48 -3.02
CA ALA A 66 -12.08 16.79 -4.31
C ALA A 66 -12.56 15.35 -4.08
N VAL A 67 -13.72 15.02 -4.63
CA VAL A 67 -14.28 13.66 -4.55
C VAL A 67 -14.11 12.98 -5.90
N LEU A 68 -13.44 11.85 -5.90
CA LEU A 68 -13.09 11.06 -7.08
C LEU A 68 -14.00 9.82 -7.20
N PRO A 69 -14.23 9.29 -8.39
CA PRO A 69 -14.83 7.96 -8.52
C PRO A 69 -14.01 6.92 -7.76
N ALA A 70 -14.69 5.89 -7.24
CA ALA A 70 -14.02 4.82 -6.53
C ALA A 70 -13.44 3.76 -7.50
N GLY A 71 -12.31 3.16 -7.14
CA GLY A 71 -11.71 2.05 -7.86
C GLY A 71 -10.42 2.37 -8.62
N GLU A 72 -9.72 1.32 -9.07
CA GLU A 72 -8.39 1.43 -9.69
C GLU A 72 -8.40 2.24 -10.98
N ALA A 73 -9.51 2.23 -11.75
CA ALA A 73 -9.63 3.00 -12.99
C ALA A 73 -9.45 4.53 -12.78
N THR A 74 -9.61 5.00 -11.55
CA THR A 74 -9.38 6.40 -11.19
C THR A 74 -7.89 6.77 -11.19
N LYS A 75 -6.98 5.80 -11.07
CA LYS A 75 -5.52 6.04 -11.20
C LYS A 75 -5.11 6.26 -12.65
N SER A 76 -5.59 7.29 -13.29
CA SER A 76 -5.39 7.58 -14.72
C SER A 76 -4.90 9.01 -14.97
N LEU A 77 -4.38 9.28 -16.17
CA LEU A 77 -3.99 10.62 -16.61
C LEU A 77 -5.17 11.60 -16.59
N GLU A 78 -6.37 11.13 -16.88
CA GLU A 78 -7.60 11.94 -16.89
C GLU A 78 -7.89 12.50 -15.50
N TYR A 79 -8.00 11.61 -14.50
CA TYR A 79 -8.31 12.04 -13.13
C TYR A 79 -7.14 12.76 -12.48
N TYR A 80 -5.88 12.40 -12.81
CA TYR A 80 -4.72 13.17 -12.38
C TYR A 80 -4.76 14.61 -12.93
N GLY A 81 -5.03 14.79 -14.21
CA GLY A 81 -5.16 16.12 -14.82
C GLY A 81 -6.31 16.92 -14.22
N SER A 82 -7.48 16.30 -14.04
CA SER A 82 -8.64 16.91 -13.38
C SER A 82 -8.30 17.36 -11.94
N LEU A 83 -7.58 16.52 -11.19
CA LEU A 83 -7.20 16.86 -9.80
C LEU A 83 -6.24 18.05 -9.75
N LEU A 84 -5.27 18.13 -10.66
CA LEU A 84 -4.36 19.29 -10.74
C LEU A 84 -5.11 20.60 -11.02
N LEU A 85 -6.18 20.58 -11.84
CA LEU A 85 -7.02 21.74 -12.07
C LEU A 85 -7.79 22.16 -10.80
N GLN A 86 -8.25 21.20 -10.02
CA GLN A 86 -8.91 21.45 -8.73
C GLN A 86 -7.95 22.00 -7.67
N PHE A 87 -6.64 21.78 -7.81
CA PHE A 87 -5.63 22.34 -6.92
C PHE A 87 -5.32 23.83 -7.19
N ALA A 88 -5.91 24.44 -8.22
CA ALA A 88 -5.64 25.84 -8.59
C ALA A 88 -5.75 26.86 -7.43
N PRO A 89 -6.64 26.69 -6.42
CA PRO A 89 -6.69 27.59 -5.27
C PRO A 89 -5.50 27.45 -4.30
N LEU A 90 -4.74 26.35 -4.36
CA LEU A 90 -3.68 26.06 -3.40
C LEU A 90 -2.39 26.85 -3.69
N THR A 91 -1.71 27.20 -2.61
CA THR A 91 -0.35 27.75 -2.60
C THR A 91 0.67 26.72 -2.15
N ARG A 92 1.95 27.04 -2.18
CA ARG A 92 3.03 26.14 -1.71
C ARG A 92 3.00 25.81 -0.22
N SER A 93 2.35 26.67 0.58
CA SER A 93 2.22 26.46 2.02
C SER A 93 1.04 25.56 2.40
N ASP A 94 0.14 25.32 1.46
CA ASP A 94 -1.07 24.55 1.69
C ASP A 94 -0.80 23.04 1.69
N THR A 95 -1.82 22.25 2.01
CA THR A 95 -1.69 20.82 2.24
C THR A 95 -2.71 20.04 1.41
N VAL A 96 -2.26 19.00 0.74
CA VAL A 96 -3.11 17.95 0.16
C VAL A 96 -3.25 16.85 1.21
N LEU A 97 -4.48 16.50 1.52
CA LEU A 97 -4.83 15.42 2.45
C LEU A 97 -5.54 14.31 1.70
N ALA A 98 -4.89 13.16 1.59
CA ALA A 98 -5.46 11.96 0.97
C ALA A 98 -6.26 11.17 2.03
N LEU A 99 -7.59 11.24 1.95
CA LEU A 99 -8.52 10.51 2.83
C LEU A 99 -9.10 9.33 2.07
N GLY A 100 -8.49 8.14 2.14
CA GLY A 100 -8.93 7.00 1.35
C GLY A 100 -8.04 5.78 1.40
N GLY A 101 -8.26 4.84 0.49
CA GLY A 101 -7.38 3.69 0.27
C GLY A 101 -6.14 4.02 -0.55
N GLY A 102 -5.42 2.97 -1.00
CA GLY A 102 -4.20 3.09 -1.80
C GLY A 102 -4.39 3.89 -3.09
N VAL A 103 -5.52 3.73 -3.78
CA VAL A 103 -5.85 4.49 -5.00
C VAL A 103 -5.82 5.99 -4.74
N VAL A 104 -6.49 6.43 -3.67
CA VAL A 104 -6.56 7.85 -3.29
C VAL A 104 -5.18 8.37 -2.87
N SER A 105 -4.44 7.61 -2.04
CA SER A 105 -3.11 8.04 -1.59
C SER A 105 -2.11 8.14 -2.74
N ASP A 106 -2.15 7.20 -3.70
CA ASP A 106 -1.24 7.20 -4.84
C ASP A 106 -1.52 8.39 -5.79
N LEU A 107 -2.79 8.59 -6.16
CA LEU A 107 -3.17 9.65 -7.08
C LEU A 107 -3.00 11.03 -6.46
N ALA A 108 -3.53 11.25 -5.24
CA ALA A 108 -3.39 12.53 -4.53
C ALA A 108 -1.92 12.83 -4.22
N GLY A 109 -1.15 11.81 -3.83
CA GLY A 109 0.28 11.93 -3.59
C GLY A 109 1.07 12.32 -4.84
N PHE A 110 0.74 11.77 -5.99
CA PHE A 110 1.38 12.13 -7.26
C PHE A 110 0.99 13.54 -7.70
N ALA A 111 -0.27 13.92 -7.55
CA ALA A 111 -0.72 15.29 -7.81
C ALA A 111 -0.01 16.29 -6.87
N ALA A 112 0.11 15.96 -5.57
CA ALA A 112 0.84 16.79 -4.60
C ALA A 112 2.34 16.92 -4.93
N ALA A 113 2.96 15.84 -5.41
CA ALA A 113 4.38 15.83 -5.80
C ALA A 113 4.68 16.77 -6.97
N THR A 114 3.74 16.93 -7.89
CA THR A 114 3.96 17.67 -9.15
C THR A 114 3.38 19.08 -9.11
N TYR A 115 2.28 19.30 -8.39
CA TYR A 115 1.68 20.62 -8.24
C TYR A 115 2.65 21.59 -7.56
N LEU A 116 2.89 22.74 -8.16
CA LEU A 116 3.87 23.75 -7.72
C LEU A 116 5.28 23.19 -7.43
N ARG A 117 5.65 22.07 -8.03
CA ARG A 117 6.88 21.29 -7.81
C ARG A 117 6.98 20.64 -6.42
N GLY A 118 5.86 20.37 -5.80
CA GLY A 118 5.71 19.71 -4.50
C GLY A 118 4.99 20.59 -3.49
N VAL A 119 3.84 20.09 -3.02
CA VAL A 119 3.09 20.63 -1.88
C VAL A 119 3.02 19.58 -0.78
N ARG A 120 2.75 19.99 0.45
CA ARG A 120 2.69 19.07 1.59
C ARG A 120 1.60 18.02 1.38
N LEU A 121 1.95 16.76 1.66
CA LEU A 121 1.04 15.63 1.62
C LEU A 121 0.80 15.10 3.05
N VAL A 122 -0.45 14.79 3.36
CA VAL A 122 -0.85 14.05 4.57
C VAL A 122 -1.72 12.87 4.15
N ASN A 123 -1.42 11.67 4.65
CA ASN A 123 -2.20 10.47 4.37
C ASN A 123 -3.08 10.10 5.55
N VAL A 124 -4.37 9.93 5.31
CA VAL A 124 -5.36 9.38 6.24
C VAL A 124 -5.95 8.12 5.62
N PRO A 125 -5.24 6.98 5.75
CA PRO A 125 -5.66 5.73 5.13
C PRO A 125 -6.93 5.20 5.79
N THR A 126 -7.90 4.76 4.97
CA THR A 126 -9.19 4.21 5.42
C THR A 126 -9.32 2.71 5.18
N THR A 127 -8.32 2.07 4.58
CA THR A 127 -8.27 0.61 4.37
C THR A 127 -7.09 0.02 5.13
N LEU A 128 -7.24 -1.23 5.59
CA LEU A 128 -6.14 -1.92 6.28
C LEU A 128 -4.90 -2.03 5.37
N LEU A 129 -5.08 -2.34 4.09
CA LEU A 129 -4.00 -2.41 3.10
C LEU A 129 -3.19 -1.09 3.05
N ALA A 130 -3.88 0.04 2.99
CA ALA A 130 -3.21 1.33 2.97
C ALA A 130 -2.52 1.66 4.32
N MET A 131 -3.12 1.26 5.45
CA MET A 131 -2.53 1.45 6.78
C MET A 131 -1.25 0.64 6.97
N VAL A 132 -1.21 -0.62 6.52
CA VAL A 132 -0.04 -1.50 6.72
C VAL A 132 1.04 -1.30 5.67
N ASP A 133 0.69 -0.76 4.49
CA ASP A 133 1.64 -0.64 3.37
C ASP A 133 1.48 0.65 2.55
N ALA A 134 0.44 0.81 1.74
CA ALA A 134 0.41 1.76 0.63
C ALA A 134 0.60 3.24 1.06
N ALA A 135 0.07 3.68 2.20
CA ALA A 135 0.17 5.07 2.66
C ALA A 135 1.59 5.49 3.08
N ALA A 136 2.53 4.56 3.25
CA ALA A 136 3.89 4.82 3.73
C ALA A 136 4.95 4.56 2.65
N GLY A 137 6.03 5.34 2.67
CA GLY A 137 7.20 5.12 1.82
C GLY A 137 7.20 5.88 0.52
N GLY A 138 6.23 6.77 0.32
CA GLY A 138 6.24 7.84 -0.67
C GLY A 138 6.14 7.39 -2.13
N LYS A 139 5.88 6.12 -2.43
CA LYS A 139 5.54 5.71 -3.79
C LYS A 139 4.17 6.25 -4.12
N THR A 140 4.09 7.15 -5.09
CA THR A 140 2.85 7.75 -5.59
C THR A 140 2.81 7.62 -7.09
N GLY A 141 1.63 7.51 -7.70
CA GLY A 141 1.58 7.32 -9.13
C GLY A 141 0.21 6.97 -9.67
N ILE A 142 0.19 6.86 -10.99
CA ILE A 142 -0.97 6.49 -11.79
C ILE A 142 -0.64 5.37 -12.76
N ASP A 143 -1.68 4.74 -13.27
CA ASP A 143 -1.60 3.72 -14.29
C ASP A 143 -1.57 4.36 -15.68
N LEU A 144 -0.92 3.70 -16.60
CA LEU A 144 -0.92 4.04 -18.02
C LEU A 144 -1.47 2.85 -18.83
N PRO A 145 -1.87 3.04 -20.08
CA PRO A 145 -2.32 1.91 -20.92
C PRO A 145 -1.31 0.76 -21.01
N ALA A 146 -0.02 1.06 -20.84
CA ALA A 146 1.07 0.07 -20.87
C ALA A 146 1.24 -0.71 -19.56
N GLY A 147 0.60 -0.30 -18.45
CA GLY A 147 0.68 -1.01 -17.17
C GLY A 147 0.44 -0.15 -15.94
N LYS A 148 0.32 -0.82 -14.79
CA LYS A 148 0.04 -0.19 -13.49
C LYS A 148 1.26 0.58 -12.96
N ASN A 149 0.98 1.72 -12.31
CA ASN A 149 1.96 2.55 -11.57
C ASN A 149 3.20 2.94 -12.41
N LEU A 150 3.05 3.21 -13.71
CA LEU A 150 4.17 3.53 -14.62
C LEU A 150 4.56 5.01 -14.58
N ALA A 151 3.65 5.91 -14.23
CA ALA A 151 3.95 7.32 -14.03
C ALA A 151 3.79 7.67 -12.56
N GLY A 152 4.82 8.24 -11.93
CA GLY A 152 4.76 8.55 -10.51
C GLY A 152 6.01 9.24 -9.99
N ALA A 153 6.00 9.52 -8.69
CA ALA A 153 7.09 10.17 -7.98
C ALA A 153 7.27 9.55 -6.59
N PHE A 154 8.48 9.69 -6.04
CA PHE A 154 8.70 9.48 -4.61
C PHE A 154 8.39 10.77 -3.86
N HIS A 155 7.25 10.84 -3.19
CA HIS A 155 6.81 11.99 -2.40
C HIS A 155 6.39 11.55 -1.00
N GLN A 156 7.24 11.81 -0.01
CA GLN A 156 6.98 11.39 1.37
C GLN A 156 5.87 12.24 1.98
N PRO A 157 4.91 11.62 2.70
CA PRO A 157 3.93 12.39 3.46
C PRO A 157 4.60 13.10 4.66
N ALA A 158 4.04 14.23 5.08
CA ALA A 158 4.46 14.90 6.31
C ALA A 158 3.88 14.23 7.57
N LEU A 159 2.77 13.49 7.41
CA LEU A 159 2.09 12.74 8.47
C LEU A 159 1.29 11.60 7.84
N ILE A 160 1.22 10.47 8.55
CA ILE A 160 0.22 9.42 8.30
C ILE A 160 -0.65 9.29 9.55
N ALA A 161 -1.95 9.45 9.42
CA ALA A 161 -2.90 9.27 10.52
C ALA A 161 -3.75 8.00 10.28
N CYS A 162 -3.35 6.87 10.87
CA CYS A 162 -4.04 5.58 10.79
C CYS A 162 -5.12 5.51 11.89
N ASP A 163 -6.30 6.03 11.60
CA ASP A 163 -7.46 5.88 12.50
C ASP A 163 -8.06 4.49 12.34
N THR A 164 -7.75 3.60 13.27
CA THR A 164 -8.20 2.20 13.21
C THR A 164 -9.71 2.03 13.41
N ALA A 165 -10.42 3.03 13.93
CA ALA A 165 -11.88 3.02 14.01
C ALA A 165 -12.54 3.04 12.60
N LEU A 166 -11.85 3.58 11.59
CA LEU A 166 -12.36 3.62 10.21
C LEU A 166 -12.50 2.22 9.59
N LEU A 167 -11.74 1.24 10.10
CA LEU A 167 -11.80 -0.15 9.63
C LEU A 167 -13.14 -0.83 9.93
N ALA A 168 -13.92 -0.33 10.89
CA ALA A 168 -15.23 -0.87 11.23
C ALA A 168 -16.25 -0.82 10.06
N THR A 169 -16.06 0.08 9.10
CA THR A 169 -16.92 0.20 7.92
C THR A 169 -16.30 -0.40 6.66
N LEU A 170 -15.09 -0.96 6.76
CA LEU A 170 -14.41 -1.55 5.63
C LEU A 170 -15.09 -2.89 5.25
N PRO A 171 -15.45 -3.10 3.97
CA PRO A 171 -16.03 -4.36 3.54
C PRO A 171 -15.12 -5.55 3.89
N PRO A 172 -15.69 -6.71 4.29
CA PRO A 172 -14.89 -7.86 4.72
C PRO A 172 -13.86 -8.35 3.69
N ARG A 173 -14.18 -8.28 2.39
CA ARG A 173 -13.24 -8.63 1.32
C ARG A 173 -12.03 -7.69 1.28
N GLN A 174 -12.25 -6.39 1.47
CA GLN A 174 -11.19 -5.39 1.53
C GLN A 174 -10.35 -5.53 2.82
N MET A 175 -10.99 -5.88 3.93
CA MET A 175 -10.29 -6.17 5.19
C MET A 175 -9.35 -7.36 5.03
N ARG A 176 -9.82 -8.47 4.43
CA ARG A 176 -8.99 -9.63 4.12
C ARG A 176 -7.82 -9.27 3.20
N SER A 177 -8.08 -8.47 2.15
CA SER A 177 -7.03 -7.96 1.26
C SER A 177 -5.91 -7.24 2.02
N GLY A 178 -6.24 -6.44 3.03
CA GLY A 178 -5.24 -5.79 3.89
C GLY A 178 -4.45 -6.77 4.75
N TRP A 179 -5.10 -7.81 5.26
CA TRP A 179 -4.40 -8.85 6.05
C TRP A 179 -3.35 -9.60 5.23
N ALA A 180 -3.51 -9.77 3.91
CA ALA A 180 -2.50 -10.38 3.07
C ALA A 180 -1.16 -9.64 3.15
N GLU A 181 -1.18 -8.31 3.15
CA GLU A 181 0.01 -7.47 3.30
C GLU A 181 0.61 -7.56 4.71
N ALA A 182 -0.22 -7.64 5.75
CA ALA A 182 0.26 -7.86 7.10
C ALA A 182 0.95 -9.23 7.25
N VAL A 183 0.39 -10.29 6.66
CA VAL A 183 1.03 -11.63 6.60
C VAL A 183 2.35 -11.55 5.84
N LYS A 184 2.41 -10.86 4.70
CA LYS A 184 3.66 -10.64 3.96
C LYS A 184 4.73 -10.01 4.85
N MET A 185 4.39 -8.94 5.57
CA MET A 185 5.34 -8.26 6.47
C MET A 185 5.79 -9.17 7.62
N ALA A 186 4.89 -9.97 8.17
CA ALA A 186 5.23 -10.94 9.21
C ALA A 186 6.17 -12.02 8.69
N VAL A 187 5.93 -12.57 7.50
CA VAL A 187 6.82 -13.56 6.84
C VAL A 187 8.19 -12.96 6.55
N LEU A 188 8.26 -11.69 6.18
CA LEU A 188 9.53 -11.02 5.90
C LEU A 188 10.36 -10.80 7.17
N PHE A 189 9.75 -10.30 8.26
CA PHE A 189 10.51 -9.65 9.33
C PHE A 189 10.05 -9.96 10.76
N ASP A 190 8.85 -10.53 10.98
CA ASP A 190 8.22 -10.52 12.31
C ASP A 190 7.56 -11.85 12.67
N VAL A 191 8.38 -12.78 13.20
CA VAL A 191 7.88 -14.09 13.67
C VAL A 191 6.81 -13.94 14.76
N PRO A 192 6.97 -13.06 15.78
CA PRO A 192 5.93 -12.81 16.78
C PRO A 192 4.59 -12.36 16.19
N LEU A 193 4.60 -11.44 15.22
CA LEU A 193 3.37 -11.02 14.52
C LEU A 193 2.74 -12.19 13.77
N PHE A 194 3.57 -13.01 13.08
CA PHE A 194 3.08 -14.18 12.37
C PHE A 194 2.34 -15.15 13.32
N GLU A 195 2.93 -15.45 14.46
CA GLU A 195 2.32 -16.33 15.48
C GLU A 195 1.04 -15.75 16.10
N GLN A 196 0.95 -14.43 16.24
CA GLN A 196 -0.27 -13.77 16.72
C GLN A 196 -1.40 -13.84 15.68
N LEU A 197 -1.05 -13.70 14.38
CA LEU A 197 -1.99 -13.89 13.28
C LEU A 197 -2.49 -15.33 13.23
N GLU A 198 -1.62 -16.34 13.37
CA GLU A 198 -2.01 -17.76 13.44
C GLU A 198 -2.99 -18.04 14.57
N ARG A 199 -2.78 -17.43 15.74
CA ARG A 199 -3.68 -17.57 16.90
C ARG A 199 -4.97 -16.76 16.80
N GLY A 200 -5.12 -15.93 15.76
CA GLY A 200 -6.26 -15.01 15.62
C GLY A 200 -6.30 -13.91 16.71
N SER A 201 -5.17 -13.62 17.36
CA SER A 201 -5.06 -12.65 18.46
C SER A 201 -4.49 -11.29 18.04
N ALA A 202 -4.12 -11.12 16.76
CA ALA A 202 -3.58 -9.89 16.25
C ALA A 202 -4.67 -8.82 16.08
N ALA A 203 -4.65 -7.78 16.91
CA ALA A 203 -5.49 -6.61 16.72
C ALA A 203 -4.98 -5.76 15.53
N PRO A 204 -5.86 -5.14 14.73
CA PRO A 204 -5.45 -4.31 13.59
C PRO A 204 -4.47 -3.20 13.96
N GLU A 205 -4.68 -2.51 15.07
CA GLU A 205 -3.78 -1.44 15.55
C GLU A 205 -2.35 -1.94 15.77
N MET A 206 -2.20 -3.12 16.35
CA MET A 206 -0.91 -3.75 16.61
C MET A 206 -0.25 -4.18 15.30
N ALA A 207 -1.00 -4.80 14.39
CA ALA A 207 -0.49 -5.23 13.09
C ALA A 207 -0.02 -4.03 12.25
N VAL A 208 -0.79 -2.93 12.22
CA VAL A 208 -0.41 -1.69 11.54
C VAL A 208 0.89 -1.14 12.11
N ALA A 209 1.02 -1.05 13.43
CA ALA A 209 2.22 -0.53 14.07
C ALA A 209 3.45 -1.39 13.78
N ALA A 210 3.34 -2.71 13.85
CA ALA A 210 4.42 -3.65 13.52
C ALA A 210 4.84 -3.52 12.03
N CYS A 211 3.88 -3.55 11.10
CA CYS A 211 4.15 -3.42 9.67
C CYS A 211 4.86 -2.10 9.34
N LEU A 212 4.38 -0.97 9.86
CA LEU A 212 4.98 0.34 9.63
C LEU A 212 6.37 0.46 10.27
N THR A 213 6.60 -0.18 11.43
CA THR A 213 7.92 -0.21 12.07
C THR A 213 8.95 -0.92 11.19
N HIS A 214 8.62 -2.11 10.68
CA HIS A 214 9.51 -2.83 9.76
C HIS A 214 9.70 -2.08 8.45
N LYS A 215 8.62 -1.53 7.90
CA LYS A 215 8.69 -0.73 6.68
C LYS A 215 9.59 0.51 6.86
N SER A 216 9.45 1.23 7.98
CA SER A 216 10.33 2.35 8.32
C SER A 216 11.81 1.94 8.38
N ALA A 217 12.11 0.78 8.97
CA ALA A 217 13.48 0.27 9.04
C ALA A 217 14.08 -0.02 7.64
N VAL A 218 13.29 -0.62 6.74
CA VAL A 218 13.70 -0.88 5.35
C VAL A 218 13.91 0.43 4.59
N LEU A 219 12.96 1.37 4.70
CA LEU A 219 13.00 2.65 4.01
C LEU A 219 14.22 3.50 4.40
N ARG A 220 14.66 3.46 5.66
CA ARG A 220 15.87 4.15 6.10
C ARG A 220 17.14 3.68 5.39
N ARG A 221 17.17 2.43 4.91
CA ARG A 221 18.30 1.85 4.19
C ARG A 221 18.18 1.96 2.67
N ASP A 222 16.92 1.97 2.17
CA ASP A 222 16.65 2.00 0.73
C ASP A 222 15.34 2.73 0.43
N VAL A 223 15.40 4.05 0.26
CA VAL A 223 14.23 4.89 -0.04
C VAL A 223 13.74 4.65 -1.47
N LEU A 224 14.68 4.43 -2.42
CA LEU A 224 14.39 4.44 -3.86
C LEU A 224 14.13 3.05 -4.47
N ASP A 225 14.03 2.00 -3.63
CA ASP A 225 13.72 0.63 -4.08
C ASP A 225 14.76 0.06 -5.07
N ARG A 226 16.04 0.27 -4.75
CA ARG A 226 17.15 -0.19 -5.59
C ARG A 226 17.89 -1.41 -5.03
N GLY A 227 17.57 -1.83 -3.81
CA GLY A 227 18.21 -2.91 -3.07
C GLY A 227 17.27 -3.64 -2.12
N GLU A 228 17.49 -3.53 -0.81
CA GLU A 228 16.77 -4.28 0.24
C GLU A 228 15.25 -4.05 0.22
N ARG A 229 14.78 -2.86 -0.17
CA ARG A 229 13.35 -2.57 -0.26
C ARG A 229 12.61 -3.50 -1.24
N GLN A 230 13.31 -4.12 -2.20
CA GLN A 230 12.74 -5.10 -3.11
C GLN A 230 12.21 -6.35 -2.38
N LEU A 231 12.67 -6.64 -1.15
CA LEU A 231 12.09 -7.69 -0.29
C LEU A 231 10.59 -7.48 -0.05
N LEU A 232 10.14 -6.22 0.06
CA LEU A 232 8.72 -5.90 0.22
C LEU A 232 7.84 -6.38 -0.94
N ASN A 233 8.45 -6.80 -2.05
CA ASN A 233 7.74 -7.42 -3.17
C ASN A 233 7.60 -8.95 -3.03
N LEU A 234 7.75 -9.52 -1.85
CA LEU A 234 7.48 -10.94 -1.61
C LEU A 234 6.04 -11.28 -2.05
N GLY A 235 5.90 -12.29 -2.91
CA GLY A 235 4.62 -12.68 -3.52
C GLY A 235 4.14 -11.77 -4.66
N HIS A 236 4.67 -10.56 -4.82
CA HIS A 236 4.15 -9.57 -5.76
C HIS A 236 4.40 -9.90 -7.22
N THR A 237 5.51 -10.51 -7.56
CA THR A 237 5.79 -10.82 -8.98
C THR A 237 4.75 -11.79 -9.54
N LEU A 238 4.47 -12.86 -8.82
CA LEU A 238 3.39 -13.79 -9.17
C LEU A 238 2.01 -13.14 -8.99
N GLY A 239 1.82 -12.38 -7.89
CA GLY A 239 0.57 -11.69 -7.61
C GLY A 239 0.19 -10.68 -8.70
N HIS A 240 1.10 -9.81 -9.13
CA HIS A 240 0.85 -8.86 -10.21
C HIS A 240 0.52 -9.56 -11.54
N ALA A 241 1.15 -10.70 -11.82
CA ALA A 241 0.79 -11.50 -12.99
C ALA A 241 -0.65 -12.02 -12.89
N VAL A 242 -1.08 -12.50 -11.72
CA VAL A 242 -2.48 -12.89 -11.45
C VAL A 242 -3.43 -11.70 -11.61
N GLU A 243 -3.09 -10.53 -11.06
CA GLU A 243 -3.88 -9.30 -11.22
C GLU A 243 -4.06 -8.92 -12.69
N ALA A 244 -2.96 -8.89 -13.44
CA ALA A 244 -2.97 -8.54 -14.86
C ALA A 244 -3.83 -9.50 -15.70
N CYS A 245 -3.72 -10.81 -15.45
CA CYS A 245 -4.51 -11.82 -16.16
C CYS A 245 -5.99 -11.84 -15.72
N SER A 246 -6.33 -11.34 -14.54
CA SER A 246 -7.69 -11.36 -14.01
C SER A 246 -8.57 -10.18 -14.44
N GLY A 247 -8.02 -9.20 -15.16
CA GLY A 247 -8.76 -7.99 -15.56
C GLY A 247 -9.33 -7.21 -14.36
N ASN A 248 -8.62 -7.17 -13.25
CA ASN A 248 -9.01 -6.54 -11.98
C ASN A 248 -10.18 -7.25 -11.22
N ALA A 249 -10.54 -8.46 -11.57
CA ALA A 249 -11.54 -9.25 -10.80
C ALA A 249 -11.00 -9.70 -9.44
N VAL A 250 -9.68 -9.88 -9.34
CA VAL A 250 -8.94 -10.23 -8.11
C VAL A 250 -8.40 -8.95 -7.47
N LEU A 251 -8.64 -8.76 -6.17
CA LEU A 251 -8.10 -7.62 -5.43
C LEU A 251 -6.59 -7.78 -5.24
N HIS A 252 -5.87 -6.67 -5.10
CA HIS A 252 -4.42 -6.67 -4.90
C HIS A 252 -3.96 -7.62 -3.79
N GLY A 253 -4.51 -7.53 -2.59
CA GLY A 253 -4.12 -8.43 -1.50
C GLY A 253 -4.51 -9.89 -1.73
N GLU A 254 -5.57 -10.17 -2.48
CA GLU A 254 -5.90 -11.54 -2.90
C GLU A 254 -4.83 -12.08 -3.86
N ALA A 255 -4.38 -11.27 -4.81
CA ALA A 255 -3.30 -11.62 -5.73
C ALA A 255 -1.97 -11.81 -5.00
N VAL A 256 -1.65 -10.92 -4.05
CA VAL A 256 -0.46 -11.04 -3.18
C VAL A 256 -0.54 -12.32 -2.35
N ALA A 257 -1.71 -12.69 -1.82
CA ALA A 257 -1.89 -13.94 -1.06
C ALA A 257 -1.63 -15.18 -1.92
N ILE A 258 -2.13 -15.21 -3.16
CA ILE A 258 -1.83 -16.28 -4.13
C ILE A 258 -0.33 -16.36 -4.39
N GLY A 259 0.30 -15.20 -4.65
CA GLY A 259 1.73 -15.12 -4.91
C GLY A 259 2.58 -15.54 -3.71
N LEU A 260 2.22 -15.07 -2.51
CA LEU A 260 2.92 -15.43 -1.27
C LEU A 260 2.80 -16.93 -0.97
N ALA A 261 1.59 -17.50 -1.08
CA ALA A 261 1.37 -18.93 -0.91
C ALA A 261 2.16 -19.75 -1.94
N GLY A 262 2.19 -19.32 -3.20
CA GLY A 262 2.98 -19.98 -4.25
C GLY A 262 4.47 -19.97 -3.94
N MET A 263 5.03 -18.80 -3.62
CA MET A 263 6.45 -18.67 -3.25
C MET A 263 6.78 -19.47 -1.99
N ALA A 264 5.86 -19.50 -1.01
CA ALA A 264 6.04 -20.26 0.21
C ALA A 264 6.07 -21.77 -0.05
N ARG A 265 5.16 -22.31 -0.86
CA ARG A 265 5.16 -23.74 -1.26
C ARG A 265 6.44 -24.14 -1.99
N ALA A 266 6.92 -23.28 -2.89
CA ALA A 266 8.08 -23.59 -3.72
C ALA A 266 9.43 -23.52 -2.98
N PHE A 267 9.57 -22.62 -1.98
CA PHE A 267 10.88 -22.23 -1.47
C PHE A 267 10.98 -22.18 0.06
N CYS A 268 9.87 -22.14 0.80
CA CYS A 268 9.88 -21.91 2.24
C CYS A 268 9.78 -23.22 3.04
N ARG A 269 10.60 -23.37 4.08
CA ARG A 269 10.46 -24.50 5.02
C ARG A 269 9.12 -24.49 5.76
N ASP A 270 8.61 -23.29 6.04
CA ASP A 270 7.34 -23.06 6.74
C ASP A 270 6.16 -22.86 5.78
N GLY A 271 6.29 -23.27 4.52
CA GLY A 271 5.33 -22.99 3.46
C GLY A 271 3.91 -23.43 3.77
N ALA A 272 3.75 -24.59 4.42
CA ALA A 272 2.44 -25.08 4.85
C ALA A 272 1.77 -24.17 5.89
N ARG A 273 2.53 -23.62 6.85
CA ARG A 273 2.03 -22.69 7.87
C ARG A 273 1.55 -21.37 7.22
N ILE A 274 2.36 -20.83 6.30
CA ILE A 274 2.01 -19.58 5.59
C ILE A 274 0.73 -19.79 4.77
N THR A 275 0.61 -20.90 4.04
CA THR A 275 -0.57 -21.22 3.25
C THR A 275 -1.80 -21.38 4.15
N ALA A 276 -1.68 -22.13 5.24
CA ALA A 276 -2.77 -22.35 6.19
C ALA A 276 -3.26 -21.04 6.85
N LEU A 277 -2.34 -20.12 7.21
CA LEU A 277 -2.72 -18.82 7.75
C LEU A 277 -3.50 -17.97 6.73
N LEU A 278 -3.07 -17.94 5.48
CA LEU A 278 -3.78 -17.21 4.42
C LEU A 278 -5.20 -17.77 4.21
N GLU A 279 -5.35 -19.09 4.21
CA GLU A 279 -6.65 -19.78 4.10
C GLU A 279 -7.53 -19.52 5.32
N GLN A 280 -6.97 -19.54 6.53
CA GLN A 280 -7.66 -19.18 7.78
C GLN A 280 -8.22 -17.75 7.74
N LEU A 281 -7.49 -16.83 7.12
CA LEU A 281 -7.93 -15.45 6.91
C LEU A 281 -8.95 -15.30 5.75
N GLY A 282 -9.32 -16.40 5.09
CA GLY A 282 -10.27 -16.40 3.97
C GLY A 282 -9.70 -15.79 2.69
N LEU A 283 -8.38 -15.90 2.51
CA LEU A 283 -7.67 -15.42 1.32
C LEU A 283 -7.45 -16.57 0.33
N PRO A 284 -7.52 -16.33 -0.98
CA PRO A 284 -7.20 -17.33 -1.98
C PRO A 284 -5.70 -17.65 -1.96
N THR A 285 -5.36 -18.93 -2.08
CA THR A 285 -3.95 -19.41 -2.11
C THR A 285 -3.59 -20.10 -3.43
N ARG A 286 -4.54 -20.18 -4.36
CA ARG A 286 -4.39 -20.84 -5.67
C ARG A 286 -5.02 -20.02 -6.79
N THR A 287 -4.61 -20.29 -8.01
CA THR A 287 -5.18 -19.71 -9.24
C THR A 287 -5.34 -20.82 -10.28
N ASN A 288 -6.26 -20.62 -11.21
CA ASN A 288 -6.46 -21.51 -12.37
C ASN A 288 -5.61 -21.10 -13.59
N LEU A 289 -4.83 -20.02 -13.48
CA LEU A 289 -3.94 -19.56 -14.53
C LEU A 289 -2.75 -20.52 -14.69
N THR A 290 -2.32 -20.71 -15.91
CA THR A 290 -1.16 -21.57 -16.22
C THR A 290 0.16 -20.86 -15.90
N PRO A 291 1.23 -21.62 -15.61
CA PRO A 291 2.58 -21.04 -15.42
C PRO A 291 3.02 -20.15 -16.59
N ARG A 292 2.67 -20.53 -17.81
CA ARG A 292 3.02 -19.79 -19.03
C ARG A 292 2.30 -18.45 -19.14
N GLU A 293 1.00 -18.39 -18.84
CA GLU A 293 0.24 -17.14 -18.81
C GLU A 293 0.83 -16.18 -17.79
N LEU A 294 1.12 -16.68 -16.58
CA LEU A 294 1.72 -15.90 -15.50
C LEU A 294 3.14 -15.42 -15.85
N ALA A 295 3.97 -16.28 -16.45
CA ALA A 295 5.32 -15.90 -16.88
C ALA A 295 5.24 -14.79 -17.94
N ASN A 296 4.38 -14.92 -18.95
CA ASN A 296 4.19 -13.88 -19.96
C ASN A 296 3.74 -12.54 -19.37
N ALA A 297 2.79 -12.56 -18.41
CA ALA A 297 2.35 -11.35 -17.73
C ALA A 297 3.48 -10.70 -16.89
N ALA A 298 4.31 -11.51 -16.25
CA ALA A 298 5.44 -11.03 -15.45
C ALA A 298 6.58 -10.40 -16.30
N LEU A 299 6.65 -10.66 -17.60
CA LEU A 299 7.63 -10.01 -18.49
C LEU A 299 7.47 -8.48 -18.57
N HIS A 300 6.27 -7.98 -18.29
CA HIS A 300 5.97 -6.55 -18.24
C HIS A 300 6.25 -5.93 -16.85
N ASP A 301 6.78 -6.72 -15.89
CA ASP A 301 7.11 -6.21 -14.55
C ASP A 301 8.30 -5.24 -14.61
N LYS A 302 8.18 -4.11 -13.94
CA LYS A 302 9.21 -3.05 -13.82
C LYS A 302 10.54 -3.51 -13.23
N LYS A 303 10.57 -4.66 -12.56
CA LYS A 303 11.76 -5.24 -11.90
C LYS A 303 12.70 -5.92 -12.89
N ARG A 304 12.32 -6.01 -14.15
CA ARG A 304 13.17 -6.58 -15.20
C ARG A 304 14.40 -5.70 -15.44
N ARG A 305 15.58 -6.28 -15.33
CA ARG A 305 16.86 -5.67 -15.70
C ARG A 305 17.51 -6.53 -16.79
N GLY A 306 17.38 -6.11 -18.04
CA GLY A 306 17.84 -6.94 -19.17
C GLY A 306 17.08 -8.27 -19.20
N ASP A 307 17.81 -9.39 -19.06
CA ASP A 307 17.28 -10.75 -19.14
C ASP A 307 17.08 -11.41 -17.75
N THR A 308 17.15 -10.64 -16.66
CA THR A 308 16.90 -11.13 -15.30
C THR A 308 15.78 -10.39 -14.60
N LEU A 309 15.16 -11.05 -13.62
CA LEU A 309 14.16 -10.52 -12.71
C LEU A 309 14.56 -10.84 -11.27
N THR A 310 14.49 -9.86 -10.38
CA THR A 310 14.75 -10.07 -8.94
C THR A 310 13.47 -10.52 -8.24
N LEU A 311 13.51 -11.71 -7.63
CA LEU A 311 12.42 -12.26 -6.81
C LEU A 311 12.78 -12.16 -5.32
N ALA A 312 11.82 -11.76 -4.50
CA ALA A 312 11.89 -11.98 -3.06
C ALA A 312 11.45 -13.41 -2.74
N VAL A 313 12.31 -14.18 -2.10
CA VAL A 313 12.15 -15.61 -1.84
C VAL A 313 12.13 -15.85 -0.35
N PRO A 314 11.07 -16.47 0.22
CA PRO A 314 11.03 -16.82 1.63
C PRO A 314 11.79 -18.15 1.84
N GLU A 315 12.77 -18.16 2.74
CA GLU A 315 13.43 -19.40 3.14
C GLU A 315 12.82 -20.00 4.40
N ARG A 316 12.41 -19.14 5.31
CA ARG A 316 11.63 -19.43 6.52
C ARG A 316 10.90 -18.15 6.97
N ILE A 317 9.92 -18.28 7.85
CA ILE A 317 9.26 -17.11 8.47
C ILE A 317 10.32 -16.26 9.20
N GLY A 318 10.32 -14.96 8.94
CA GLY A 318 11.28 -13.99 9.45
C GLY A 318 12.61 -13.94 8.69
N HIS A 319 12.77 -14.72 7.61
CA HIS A 319 13.99 -14.69 6.80
C HIS A 319 13.69 -14.92 5.32
N CYS A 320 13.90 -13.86 4.55
CA CYS A 320 13.69 -13.85 3.09
C CYS A 320 14.93 -13.26 2.41
N VAL A 321 15.17 -13.66 1.19
CA VAL A 321 16.32 -13.24 0.39
C VAL A 321 15.89 -12.73 -0.97
N LEU A 322 16.72 -11.90 -1.60
CA LEU A 322 16.56 -11.53 -3.01
C LEU A 322 17.34 -12.53 -3.86
N ARG A 323 16.69 -13.02 -4.93
CA ARG A 323 17.29 -13.96 -5.88
C ARG A 323 17.05 -13.47 -7.29
N GLU A 324 18.12 -13.33 -8.07
CA GLU A 324 18.02 -13.08 -9.50
C GLU A 324 17.65 -14.37 -10.22
N VAL A 325 16.66 -14.27 -11.12
CA VAL A 325 16.16 -15.38 -11.93
C VAL A 325 16.19 -14.95 -13.38
N PRO A 326 16.78 -15.75 -14.29
CA PRO A 326 16.65 -15.51 -15.72
C PRO A 326 15.19 -15.51 -16.16
N VAL A 327 14.83 -14.58 -17.02
CA VAL A 327 13.45 -14.44 -17.51
C VAL A 327 12.95 -15.75 -18.16
N GLY A 328 13.85 -16.48 -18.87
CA GLY A 328 13.52 -17.77 -19.46
C GLY A 328 13.18 -18.89 -18.47
N GLU A 329 13.52 -18.74 -17.18
CA GLU A 329 13.24 -19.73 -16.13
C GLU A 329 11.94 -19.41 -15.34
N LEU A 330 11.30 -18.28 -15.61
CA LEU A 330 10.09 -17.86 -14.85
C LEU A 330 8.94 -18.85 -14.96
N GLU A 331 8.73 -19.47 -16.11
CA GLU A 331 7.67 -20.47 -16.29
C GLU A 331 7.92 -21.69 -15.37
N GLU A 332 9.14 -22.16 -15.25
CA GLU A 332 9.51 -23.26 -14.37
C GLU A 332 9.35 -22.87 -12.88
N VAL A 333 9.79 -21.67 -12.50
CA VAL A 333 9.58 -21.13 -11.15
C VAL A 333 8.09 -21.09 -10.81
N PHE A 334 7.26 -20.56 -11.70
CA PHE A 334 5.81 -20.48 -11.45
C PHE A 334 5.14 -21.85 -11.47
N GLN A 335 5.62 -22.80 -12.28
CA GLN A 335 5.18 -24.18 -12.22
C GLN A 335 5.40 -24.81 -10.84
N ARG A 336 6.54 -24.51 -10.20
CA ARG A 336 6.81 -24.94 -8.81
C ARG A 336 5.88 -24.25 -7.81
N CYS A 337 5.60 -22.97 -7.99
CA CYS A 337 4.70 -22.19 -7.13
C CYS A 337 3.24 -22.67 -7.19
N LEU A 338 2.80 -23.25 -8.31
CA LEU A 338 1.42 -23.68 -8.50
C LEU A 338 1.15 -25.15 -8.08
N ARG A 339 2.19 -25.93 -7.85
CA ARG A 339 2.08 -27.29 -7.29
C ARG A 339 1.71 -27.25 -5.82
#